data_0779910e1b2f99ec868e4073e80bf0c3
#
_entry.id   0779910e1b2f99ec868e4073e80bf0c3
#
_cell.length_a   1.000
_cell.length_b   1.000
_cell.length_c   1.000
_cell.angle_alpha   90.00
_cell.angle_beta   90.00
_cell.angle_gamma   90.00
#
_symmetry.space_group_name_H-M   'P 1'
#
loop_
_entity.id
_entity.type
_entity.pdbx_description
1 polymer ?
#
loop_
_entity_poly.entity_id
_entity_poly.type
_entity_poly.pdbx_seq_one_letter_code
_entity_poly.pdbx_strand_id
1 'polypeptide(L)'
;MLFRSTNIRDQLAKHRTIETCASCHRKIDPFGFALENFDAVGSWRVTYTANQKIDPSGDLPTGEKFKGIADFRNLLIARHEQFTRALNEKLLTYALGRAPGVTDRPVIEGITKNFSAGKGGFKDLIRAVVLSQSFGSN
;
A
#
# COMPACT_ATOMS: atom_id res chain seq x y z
N MET A 1 30.06 9.38 -3.52
CA MET A 1 29.98 9.66 -2.07
C MET A 1 28.53 9.93 -1.71
N LEU A 2 27.71 8.89 -1.74
CA LEU A 2 26.24 8.95 -1.60
C LEU A 2 25.89 8.27 -0.28
N PHE A 3 25.05 8.94 0.53
CA PHE A 3 24.35 8.40 1.71
C PHE A 3 25.15 8.28 3.01
N ARG A 4 25.66 9.41 3.51
CA ARG A 4 26.02 9.54 4.95
C ARG A 4 24.89 10.18 5.79
N SER A 5 23.67 10.25 5.29
CA SER A 5 22.53 10.64 6.10
C SER A 5 21.98 9.39 6.76
N THR A 6 21.90 9.38 8.10
CA THR A 6 21.32 8.28 8.89
C THR A 6 19.78 8.28 8.84
N ASN A 7 19.19 9.28 8.20
CA ASN A 7 17.76 9.50 8.11
C ASN A 7 17.28 9.25 6.67
N ILE A 8 16.32 8.35 6.51
CA ILE A 8 15.77 7.98 5.19
C ILE A 8 15.10 9.17 4.49
N ARG A 9 14.47 10.09 5.23
CA ARG A 9 13.84 11.28 4.65
C ARG A 9 14.84 12.19 3.97
N ASP A 10 16.00 12.43 4.59
CA ASP A 10 17.06 13.25 4.01
C ASP A 10 17.66 12.61 2.77
N GLN A 11 17.78 11.26 2.77
CA GLN A 11 18.24 10.51 1.61
C GLN A 11 17.24 10.64 0.44
N LEU A 12 15.96 10.45 0.71
CA LEU A 12 14.90 10.58 -0.29
C LEU A 12 14.69 12.03 -0.74
N ALA A 13 14.86 13.02 0.16
CA ALA A 13 14.82 14.42 -0.21
C ALA A 13 15.90 14.77 -1.24
N LYS A 14 17.12 14.26 -1.05
CA LYS A 14 18.21 14.41 -2.03
C LYS A 14 17.89 13.71 -3.35
N HIS A 15 17.32 12.51 -3.29
CA HIS A 15 16.92 11.78 -4.49
C HIS A 15 15.82 12.51 -5.28
N ARG A 16 14.89 13.16 -4.59
CA ARG A 16 13.79 13.94 -5.19
C ARG A 16 14.20 15.29 -5.77
N THR A 17 15.48 15.70 -5.70
CA THR A 17 15.96 16.88 -6.43
C THR A 17 15.93 16.67 -7.95
N ILE A 18 15.91 15.43 -8.40
CA ILE A 18 15.78 15.05 -9.81
C ILE A 18 14.29 14.89 -10.13
N GLU A 19 13.74 15.70 -11.04
CA GLU A 19 12.29 15.75 -11.30
C GLU A 19 11.72 14.40 -11.79
N THR A 20 12.45 13.66 -12.62
CA THR A 20 12.03 12.33 -13.07
C THR A 20 11.85 11.34 -11.90
N CYS A 21 12.72 11.40 -10.90
CA CYS A 21 12.62 10.58 -9.70
C CYS A 21 11.49 11.09 -8.78
N ALA A 22 11.39 12.40 -8.63
CA ALA A 22 10.40 13.05 -7.78
C ALA A 22 8.96 12.74 -8.21
N SER A 23 8.70 12.58 -9.51
CA SER A 23 7.35 12.30 -10.04
C SER A 23 6.73 11.01 -9.47
N CYS A 24 7.54 9.97 -9.24
CA CYS A 24 7.12 8.73 -8.59
C CYS A 24 7.23 8.82 -7.06
N HIS A 25 8.35 9.34 -6.54
CA HIS A 25 8.63 9.38 -5.12
C HIS A 25 7.62 10.20 -4.32
N ARG A 26 7.11 11.30 -4.87
CA ARG A 26 6.00 12.05 -4.24
C ARG A 26 4.76 11.21 -3.94
N LYS A 27 4.55 10.13 -4.72
CA LYS A 27 3.38 9.24 -4.56
C LYS A 27 3.64 8.07 -3.63
N ILE A 28 4.87 7.56 -3.56
CA ILE A 28 5.18 6.33 -2.82
C ILE A 28 5.83 6.57 -1.46
N ASP A 29 6.67 7.62 -1.31
CA ASP A 29 7.40 7.87 -0.07
C ASP A 29 6.51 8.05 1.16
N PRO A 30 5.35 8.74 1.09
CA PRO A 30 4.49 8.90 2.26
C PRO A 30 4.07 7.56 2.87
N PHE A 31 3.80 6.55 2.05
CA PHE A 31 3.44 5.21 2.53
C PHE A 31 4.61 4.53 3.26
N GLY A 32 5.84 4.74 2.78
CA GLY A 32 7.05 4.27 3.45
C GLY A 32 7.26 4.96 4.80
N PHE A 33 7.05 6.28 4.87
CA PHE A 33 7.20 7.04 6.11
C PHE A 33 6.23 6.58 7.21
N ALA A 34 4.99 6.23 6.86
CA ALA A 34 4.02 5.70 7.81
C ALA A 34 4.50 4.41 8.51
N LEU A 35 5.38 3.65 7.85
CA LEU A 35 5.91 2.37 8.33
C LEU A 35 7.33 2.49 8.92
N GLU A 36 7.94 3.67 8.94
CA GLU A 36 9.35 3.87 9.30
C GLU A 36 9.69 3.48 10.74
N ASN A 37 8.69 3.44 11.63
CA ASN A 37 8.86 2.91 12.99
C ASN A 37 9.08 1.40 13.05
N PHE A 38 8.87 0.67 11.96
CA PHE A 38 9.23 -0.75 11.89
C PHE A 38 10.61 -0.91 11.25
N ASP A 39 11.44 -1.74 11.82
CA ASP A 39 12.71 -2.13 11.20
C ASP A 39 12.51 -3.24 10.16
N ALA A 40 13.62 -3.72 9.57
CA ALA A 40 13.60 -4.73 8.52
C ALA A 40 13.04 -6.10 8.95
N VAL A 41 12.97 -6.36 10.26
CA VAL A 41 12.39 -7.60 10.83
C VAL A 41 11.02 -7.37 11.47
N GLY A 42 10.47 -6.15 11.32
CA GLY A 42 9.16 -5.78 11.84
C GLY A 42 9.13 -5.37 13.31
N SER A 43 10.28 -5.19 13.95
CA SER A 43 10.36 -4.72 15.34
C SER A 43 10.12 -3.22 15.41
N TRP A 44 9.42 -2.78 16.46
CA TRP A 44 9.13 -1.36 16.66
C TRP A 44 10.34 -0.59 17.17
N ARG A 45 10.63 0.55 16.55
CA ARG A 45 11.68 1.49 16.93
C ARG A 45 11.17 2.93 16.90
N VAL A 46 11.72 3.80 17.76
CA VAL A 46 11.40 5.23 17.80
C VAL A 46 12.57 6.11 17.35
N THR A 47 13.76 5.50 17.20
CA THR A 47 14.99 6.16 16.75
C THR A 47 15.71 5.30 15.73
N TYR A 48 16.43 5.96 14.83
CA TYR A 48 17.45 5.30 14.01
C TYR A 48 18.71 5.01 14.84
N THR A 49 19.72 4.41 14.23
CA THR A 49 21.07 4.39 14.78
C THR A 49 21.54 5.81 15.06
N ALA A 50 22.28 6.00 16.17
CA ALA A 50 22.73 7.32 16.66
C ALA A 50 21.64 8.23 17.27
N ASN A 51 20.59 7.65 17.85
CA ASN A 51 19.52 8.35 18.60
C ASN A 51 18.75 9.43 17.81
N GLN A 52 18.80 9.41 16.49
CA GLN A 52 17.99 10.29 15.67
C GLN A 52 16.52 9.82 15.71
N LYS A 53 15.60 10.70 16.10
CA LYS A 53 14.17 10.38 16.16
C LYS A 53 13.62 10.08 14.76
N ILE A 54 12.76 9.06 14.69
CA ILE A 54 11.99 8.75 13.51
C ILE A 54 10.78 9.68 13.46
N ASP A 55 10.55 10.28 12.29
CA ASP A 55 9.33 11.02 11.98
C ASP A 55 8.49 10.23 10.98
N PRO A 56 7.43 9.52 11.44
CA PRO A 56 6.57 8.71 10.57
C PRO A 56 5.43 9.52 9.92
N SER A 57 5.41 10.84 10.07
CA SER A 57 4.34 11.67 9.51
C SER A 57 4.44 11.78 7.99
N GLY A 58 3.35 12.11 7.33
CA GLY A 58 3.35 12.32 5.89
C GLY A 58 2.03 12.88 5.38
N ASP A 59 2.08 13.32 4.12
CA ASP A 59 0.94 13.83 3.38
C ASP A 59 0.70 12.90 2.20
N LEU A 60 -0.51 12.34 2.10
CA LEU A 60 -0.90 11.53 0.94
C LEU A 60 -1.04 12.40 -0.31
N PRO A 61 -0.85 11.85 -1.51
CA PRO A 61 -1.05 12.59 -2.77
C PRO A 61 -2.46 13.18 -2.91
N THR A 62 -3.41 12.67 -2.16
CA THR A 62 -4.81 13.12 -2.10
C THR A 62 -5.05 14.24 -1.08
N GLY A 63 -3.99 14.67 -0.36
CA GLY A 63 -4.00 15.82 0.54
C GLY A 63 -4.23 15.49 2.02
N GLU A 64 -4.61 14.26 2.37
CA GLU A 64 -4.77 13.88 3.77
C GLU A 64 -3.41 13.72 4.46
N LYS A 65 -3.38 14.14 5.72
CA LYS A 65 -2.20 14.09 6.58
C LYS A 65 -2.32 13.00 7.63
N PHE A 66 -1.19 12.42 7.99
CA PHE A 66 -1.10 11.46 9.09
C PHE A 66 0.17 11.72 9.91
N LYS A 67 0.12 11.40 11.21
CA LYS A 67 1.24 11.56 12.15
C LYS A 67 2.00 10.25 12.39
N GLY A 68 1.48 9.13 11.92
CA GLY A 68 2.06 7.81 12.08
C GLY A 68 1.13 6.71 11.65
N ILE A 69 1.53 5.46 11.94
CA ILE A 69 0.83 4.26 11.44
C ILE A 69 -0.64 4.18 11.86
N ALA A 70 -1.00 4.65 13.06
CA ALA A 70 -2.39 4.61 13.53
C ALA A 70 -3.30 5.49 12.67
N ASP A 71 -2.90 6.74 12.42
CA ASP A 71 -3.64 7.67 11.57
C ASP A 71 -3.70 7.15 10.13
N PHE A 72 -2.55 6.69 9.61
CA PHE A 72 -2.47 6.11 8.27
C PHE A 72 -3.41 4.92 8.09
N ARG A 73 -3.46 4.01 9.08
CA ARG A 73 -4.42 2.89 9.08
C ARG A 73 -5.86 3.36 9.04
N ASN A 74 -6.20 4.40 9.81
CA ASN A 74 -7.56 4.96 9.79
C ASN A 74 -7.93 5.56 8.42
N LEU A 75 -6.98 6.22 7.75
CA LEU A 75 -7.18 6.70 6.37
C LEU A 75 -7.42 5.55 5.38
N LEU A 76 -6.69 4.43 5.53
CA LEU A 76 -6.93 3.23 4.70
C LEU A 76 -8.29 2.59 4.98
N ILE A 77 -8.70 2.52 6.25
CA ILE A 77 -10.03 2.00 6.65
C ILE A 77 -11.14 2.87 6.07
N ALA A 78 -11.00 4.19 6.09
CA ALA A 78 -11.95 5.10 5.47
C ALA A 78 -12.09 4.89 3.94
N ARG A 79 -11.07 4.30 3.30
CA ARG A 79 -11.02 3.96 1.88
C ARG A 79 -11.07 2.45 1.62
N HIS A 80 -11.75 1.71 2.51
CA HIS A 80 -11.77 0.25 2.48
C HIS A 80 -12.20 -0.34 1.13
N GLU A 81 -13.11 0.31 0.40
CA GLU A 81 -13.55 -0.16 -0.92
C GLU A 81 -12.40 -0.11 -1.95
N GLN A 82 -11.65 1.01 -1.99
CA GLN A 82 -10.49 1.14 -2.88
C GLN A 82 -9.40 0.13 -2.52
N PHE A 83 -9.16 -0.06 -1.22
CA PHE A 83 -8.21 -1.06 -0.72
C PHE A 83 -8.63 -2.47 -1.11
N THR A 84 -9.90 -2.82 -0.88
CA THR A 84 -10.46 -4.14 -1.22
C THR A 84 -10.37 -4.40 -2.72
N ARG A 85 -10.68 -3.42 -3.55
CA ARG A 85 -10.55 -3.53 -5.00
C ARG A 85 -9.11 -3.80 -5.41
N ALA A 86 -8.16 -3.01 -4.92
CA ALA A 86 -6.73 -3.18 -5.23
C ALA A 86 -6.21 -4.55 -4.79
N LEU A 87 -6.60 -5.01 -3.60
CA LEU A 87 -6.25 -6.33 -3.09
C LEU A 87 -6.83 -7.45 -3.97
N ASN A 88 -8.10 -7.34 -4.35
CA ASN A 88 -8.77 -8.30 -5.23
C ASN A 88 -8.10 -8.36 -6.60
N GLU A 89 -7.78 -7.22 -7.22
CA GLU A 89 -7.05 -7.16 -8.49
C GLU A 89 -5.68 -7.85 -8.40
N LYS A 90 -4.94 -7.66 -7.31
CA LYS A 90 -3.65 -8.32 -7.08
C LYS A 90 -3.77 -9.81 -6.85
N LEU A 91 -4.76 -10.25 -6.07
CA LEU A 91 -5.03 -11.67 -5.87
C LEU A 91 -5.43 -12.35 -7.18
N LEU A 92 -6.29 -11.71 -7.97
CA LEU A 92 -6.69 -12.25 -9.25
C LEU A 92 -5.51 -12.30 -10.23
N THR A 93 -4.65 -11.26 -10.26
CA THR A 93 -3.41 -11.26 -11.05
C THR A 93 -2.52 -12.45 -10.68
N TYR A 94 -2.34 -12.70 -9.38
CA TYR A 94 -1.55 -13.82 -8.89
C TYR A 94 -2.17 -15.16 -9.29
N ALA A 95 -3.48 -15.30 -9.11
CA ALA A 95 -4.21 -16.54 -9.40
C ALA A 95 -4.22 -16.89 -10.89
N LEU A 96 -4.30 -15.88 -11.77
CA LEU A 96 -4.34 -16.07 -13.23
C LEU A 96 -2.94 -16.13 -13.87
N GLY A 97 -1.89 -15.69 -13.18
CA GLY A 97 -0.55 -15.54 -13.76
C GLY A 97 -0.47 -14.45 -14.83
N ARG A 98 -1.50 -13.60 -14.98
CA ARG A 98 -1.58 -12.49 -15.94
C ARG A 98 -2.30 -11.27 -15.34
N ALA A 99 -2.12 -10.11 -15.95
CA ALA A 99 -2.93 -8.94 -15.59
C ALA A 99 -4.41 -9.17 -15.96
N PRO A 100 -5.36 -8.74 -15.11
CA PRO A 100 -6.78 -8.80 -15.43
C PRO A 100 -7.12 -7.98 -16.68
N GLY A 101 -7.90 -8.56 -17.57
CA GLY A 101 -8.41 -7.92 -18.78
C GLY A 101 -9.78 -7.27 -18.60
N VAL A 102 -10.37 -6.83 -19.71
CA VAL A 102 -11.71 -6.22 -19.72
C VAL A 102 -12.78 -7.22 -19.24
N THR A 103 -12.64 -8.47 -19.61
CA THR A 103 -13.58 -9.57 -19.24
C THR A 103 -13.54 -9.90 -17.74
N ASP A 104 -12.45 -9.58 -17.04
CA ASP A 104 -12.32 -9.84 -15.61
C ASP A 104 -12.94 -8.73 -14.74
N ARG A 105 -13.22 -7.56 -15.31
CA ARG A 105 -13.77 -6.41 -14.58
C ARG A 105 -15.05 -6.69 -13.82
N PRO A 106 -16.06 -7.34 -14.42
CA PRO A 106 -17.29 -7.66 -13.68
C PRO A 106 -17.05 -8.55 -12.47
N VAL A 107 -16.10 -9.48 -12.57
CA VAL A 107 -15.71 -10.38 -11.46
C VAL A 107 -15.07 -9.56 -10.34
N ILE A 108 -14.13 -8.65 -10.68
CA ILE A 108 -13.48 -7.77 -9.70
C ILE A 108 -14.51 -6.89 -8.99
N GLU A 109 -15.43 -6.28 -9.74
CA GLU A 109 -16.48 -5.41 -9.19
C GLU A 109 -17.43 -6.19 -8.29
N GLY A 110 -17.89 -7.36 -8.70
CA GLY A 110 -18.79 -8.22 -7.92
C GLY A 110 -18.17 -8.66 -6.60
N ILE A 111 -16.92 -9.14 -6.63
CA ILE A 111 -16.18 -9.54 -5.42
C ILE A 111 -15.96 -8.30 -4.52
N THR A 112 -15.49 -7.18 -5.08
CA THR A 112 -15.24 -5.95 -4.31
C THR A 112 -16.50 -5.47 -3.60
N LYS A 113 -17.63 -5.41 -4.29
CA LYS A 113 -18.91 -4.97 -3.72
C LYS A 113 -19.35 -5.85 -2.54
N ASN A 114 -19.22 -7.18 -2.67
CA ASN A 114 -19.59 -8.12 -1.62
C ASN A 114 -18.72 -7.94 -0.37
N PHE A 115 -17.42 -7.71 -0.54
CA PHE A 115 -16.48 -7.50 0.57
C PHE A 115 -16.62 -6.12 1.21
N SER A 116 -16.83 -5.06 0.43
CA SER A 116 -17.07 -3.72 0.94
C SER A 116 -18.34 -3.62 1.80
N ALA A 117 -19.30 -4.53 1.59
CA ALA A 117 -20.48 -4.67 2.44
C ALA A 117 -20.21 -5.39 3.78
N GLY A 118 -18.95 -5.64 4.13
CA GLY A 118 -18.54 -6.28 5.40
C GLY A 118 -18.80 -7.79 5.47
N LYS A 119 -18.99 -8.44 4.33
CA LYS A 119 -19.30 -9.87 4.24
C LYS A 119 -18.04 -10.71 3.97
N GLY A 120 -17.27 -10.98 5.02
CA GLY A 120 -16.17 -11.93 4.93
C GLY A 120 -14.79 -11.36 5.26
N GLY A 121 -13.83 -12.26 5.50
CA GLY A 121 -12.42 -11.97 5.75
C GLY A 121 -11.53 -12.33 4.56
N PHE A 122 -10.23 -12.24 4.74
CA PHE A 122 -9.24 -12.50 3.68
C PHE A 122 -9.37 -13.92 3.08
N LYS A 123 -9.69 -14.92 3.90
CA LYS A 123 -9.94 -16.30 3.43
C LYS A 123 -11.12 -16.38 2.46
N ASP A 124 -12.18 -15.61 2.73
CA ASP A 124 -13.36 -15.60 1.88
C ASP A 124 -13.07 -14.86 0.57
N LEU A 125 -12.20 -13.84 0.60
CA LEU A 125 -11.72 -13.18 -0.61
C LEU A 125 -10.95 -14.16 -1.51
N ILE A 126 -10.01 -14.93 -0.96
CA ILE A 126 -9.29 -15.97 -1.70
C ILE A 126 -10.28 -16.96 -2.31
N ARG A 127 -11.26 -17.43 -1.51
CA ARG A 127 -12.29 -18.37 -1.98
C ARG A 127 -13.12 -17.78 -3.12
N ALA A 128 -13.50 -16.51 -3.03
CA ALA A 128 -14.27 -15.83 -4.07
C ALA A 128 -13.46 -15.72 -5.38
N VAL A 129 -12.16 -15.48 -5.32
CA VAL A 129 -11.27 -15.48 -6.48
C VAL A 129 -11.20 -16.87 -7.11
N VAL A 130 -10.96 -17.91 -6.32
CA VAL A 130 -10.86 -19.31 -6.81
C VAL A 130 -12.17 -19.80 -7.44
N LEU A 131 -13.32 -19.40 -6.89
CA LEU A 131 -14.63 -19.77 -7.40
C LEU A 131 -15.13 -18.85 -8.54
N SER A 132 -14.35 -17.85 -8.93
CA SER A 132 -14.74 -16.92 -9.98
C SER A 132 -14.65 -17.54 -11.37
N GLN A 133 -15.48 -17.02 -12.28
CA GLN A 133 -15.45 -17.42 -13.68
C GLN A 133 -14.06 -17.15 -14.31
N SER A 134 -13.43 -16.05 -13.97
CA SER A 134 -12.09 -15.70 -14.47
C SER A 134 -11.05 -16.76 -14.13
N PHE A 135 -11.13 -17.39 -12.94
CA PHE A 135 -10.20 -18.45 -12.54
C PHE A 135 -10.55 -19.78 -13.19
N GLY A 136 -11.85 -20.13 -13.29
CA GLY A 136 -12.30 -21.39 -13.85
C GLY A 136 -12.21 -21.50 -15.39
N SER A 137 -12.01 -20.36 -16.08
CA SER A 137 -11.90 -20.30 -17.55
C SER A 137 -10.46 -20.03 -18.05
N ASN A 138 -9.49 -20.12 -17.15
CA ASN A 138 -8.07 -19.85 -17.47
C ASN A 138 -7.34 -21.13 -17.90
#